data_b1cd167cecacf7b5b77af54a21d6deb7
#
_entry.id   b1cd167cecacf7b5b77af54a21d6deb7
#
_cell.length_a   1.000
_cell.length_b   1.000
_cell.length_c   1.000
_cell.angle_alpha   90.00
_cell.angle_beta   90.00
_cell.angle_gamma   90.00
#
_symmetry.space_group_name_H-M   'P 1'
#
loop_
_entity.id
_entity.type
_entity.pdbx_description
1 polymer ?
#
loop_
_entity_poly.entity_id
_entity_poly.type
_entity_poly.pdbx_seq_one_letter_code
_entity_poly.pdbx_strand_id
1 'polypeptide(L)'
;MIVSLTRNRGGDLGILSSRKNLIAVCGLVAISATVGGVAGVLNMVPSFRWFADGAEPTPAQQRAAMRIAARQTVVQFGIWALGGAVLVLVNFRAGGAVACVIGTAILFGGAATASMGYLITQRILRPILAASMKTAAPSGASRGVV
;
A
#
# COMPACT_ATOMS: atom_id res chain seq x y z
N MET A 1 44.64 8.62 2.17
CA MET A 1 43.48 7.72 2.35
C MET A 1 42.12 8.39 2.20
N ILE A 2 42.00 9.71 2.29
CA ILE A 2 40.73 10.48 2.18
C ILE A 2 40.31 10.70 0.72
N VAL A 3 41.23 10.79 -0.24
CA VAL A 3 40.94 11.07 -1.67
C VAL A 3 40.22 9.90 -2.39
N SER A 4 40.37 8.66 -1.89
CA SER A 4 39.75 7.47 -2.49
C SER A 4 38.25 7.35 -2.19
N LEU A 5 37.76 7.92 -1.08
CA LEU A 5 36.36 7.87 -0.68
C LEU A 5 35.43 8.85 -1.46
N THR A 6 35.99 9.98 -1.93
CA THR A 6 35.26 10.96 -2.73
C THR A 6 35.11 10.56 -4.20
N ARG A 7 36.05 9.78 -4.74
CA ARG A 7 36.02 9.33 -6.14
C ARG A 7 34.91 8.28 -6.40
N ASN A 8 34.55 7.50 -5.38
CA ASN A 8 33.52 6.47 -5.50
C ASN A 8 32.09 7.04 -5.44
N ARG A 9 31.88 8.17 -4.74
CA ARG A 9 30.54 8.78 -4.60
C ARG A 9 29.95 9.28 -5.92
N GLY A 10 30.76 9.81 -6.83
CA GLY A 10 30.29 10.23 -8.16
C GLY A 10 29.85 9.07 -9.04
N GLY A 11 30.53 7.91 -8.93
CA GLY A 11 30.16 6.68 -9.63
C GLY A 11 28.83 6.08 -9.14
N ASP A 12 28.63 6.07 -7.82
CA ASP A 12 27.44 5.49 -7.19
C ASP A 12 26.17 6.29 -7.52
N LEU A 13 26.26 7.63 -7.52
CA LEU A 13 25.15 8.49 -7.93
C LEU A 13 24.82 8.35 -9.42
N GLY A 14 25.82 8.17 -10.27
CA GLY A 14 25.63 7.90 -11.71
C GLY A 14 24.92 6.57 -11.98
N ILE A 15 25.14 5.55 -11.14
CA ILE A 15 24.45 4.27 -11.24
C ILE A 15 22.99 4.40 -10.82
N LEU A 16 22.71 5.14 -9.73
CA LEU A 16 21.34 5.39 -9.27
C LEU A 16 20.49 6.17 -10.29
N SER A 17 21.12 7.13 -10.99
CA SER A 17 20.48 7.91 -12.06
C SER A 17 20.55 7.25 -13.44
N SER A 18 21.05 6.01 -13.54
CA SER A 18 21.13 5.30 -14.80
C SER A 18 19.73 5.13 -15.43
N ARG A 19 19.65 5.28 -16.75
CA ARG A 19 18.40 5.13 -17.50
C ARG A 19 17.66 3.83 -17.19
N LYS A 20 18.40 2.74 -16.95
CA LYS A 20 17.84 1.43 -16.60
C LYS A 20 17.10 1.46 -15.26
N ASN A 21 17.72 2.04 -14.24
CA ASN A 21 17.12 2.15 -12.91
C ASN A 21 15.92 3.10 -12.92
N LEU A 22 16.01 4.21 -13.64
CA LEU A 22 14.89 5.14 -13.80
C LEU A 22 13.69 4.47 -14.47
N ILE A 23 13.89 3.75 -15.57
CA ILE A 23 12.82 3.00 -16.24
C ILE A 23 12.23 1.94 -15.30
N ALA A 24 13.07 1.21 -14.56
CA ALA A 24 12.60 0.18 -13.64
C ALA A 24 11.79 0.77 -12.47
N VAL A 25 12.19 1.90 -11.91
CA VAL A 25 11.44 2.60 -10.85
C VAL A 25 10.13 3.15 -11.40
N CYS A 26 10.14 3.82 -12.56
CA CYS A 26 8.91 4.30 -13.19
C CYS A 26 7.95 3.14 -13.52
N GLY A 27 8.47 2.01 -14.01
CA GLY A 27 7.69 0.81 -14.24
C GLY A 27 7.09 0.24 -12.96
N LEU A 28 7.86 0.17 -11.88
CA LEU A 28 7.38 -0.26 -10.57
C LEU A 28 6.26 0.64 -10.03
N VAL A 29 6.42 1.95 -10.16
CA VAL A 29 5.37 2.92 -9.77
C VAL A 29 4.10 2.73 -10.60
N ALA A 30 4.22 2.58 -11.92
CA ALA A 30 3.09 2.35 -12.81
C ALA A 30 2.37 1.03 -12.49
N ILE A 31 3.10 -0.06 -12.27
CA ILE A 31 2.56 -1.36 -11.86
C ILE A 31 1.87 -1.23 -10.50
N SER A 32 2.51 -0.57 -9.54
CA SER A 32 1.97 -0.36 -8.20
C SER A 32 0.65 0.42 -8.24
N ALA A 33 0.58 1.50 -9.02
CA ALA A 33 -0.62 2.29 -9.20
C ALA A 33 -1.75 1.48 -9.87
N THR A 34 -1.43 0.73 -10.93
CA THR A 34 -2.42 -0.05 -11.68
C THR A 34 -2.91 -1.24 -10.88
N VAL A 35 -2.01 -2.12 -10.44
CA VAL A 35 -2.38 -3.35 -9.71
C VAL A 35 -2.97 -3.02 -8.36
N GLY A 36 -2.37 -2.07 -7.64
CA GLY A 36 -2.87 -1.60 -6.34
C GLY A 36 -4.23 -0.92 -6.47
N GLY A 37 -4.44 -0.11 -7.51
CA GLY A 37 -5.72 0.53 -7.81
C GLY A 37 -6.81 -0.48 -8.14
N VAL A 38 -6.55 -1.41 -9.05
CA VAL A 38 -7.50 -2.47 -9.42
C VAL A 38 -7.83 -3.35 -8.21
N ALA A 39 -6.83 -3.80 -7.46
CA ALA A 39 -7.04 -4.58 -6.24
C ALA A 39 -7.87 -3.80 -5.20
N GLY A 40 -7.63 -2.49 -5.07
CA GLY A 40 -8.40 -1.60 -4.21
C GLY A 40 -9.88 -1.56 -4.59
N VAL A 41 -10.17 -1.33 -5.86
CA VAL A 41 -11.55 -1.33 -6.38
C VAL A 41 -12.23 -2.67 -6.14
N LEU A 42 -11.60 -3.78 -6.52
CA LEU A 42 -12.16 -5.12 -6.36
C LEU A 42 -12.44 -5.46 -4.88
N ASN A 43 -11.58 -5.03 -3.97
CA ASN A 43 -11.78 -5.22 -2.54
C ASN A 43 -12.93 -4.37 -1.97
N MET A 44 -13.20 -3.21 -2.58
CA MET A 44 -14.24 -2.27 -2.10
C MET A 44 -15.63 -2.60 -2.65
N VAL A 45 -15.75 -3.12 -3.88
CA VAL A 45 -17.03 -3.37 -4.57
C VAL A 45 -18.08 -4.09 -3.69
N PRO A 46 -17.75 -5.19 -2.97
CA PRO A 46 -18.74 -5.88 -2.15
C PRO A 46 -19.32 -5.01 -1.02
N SER A 47 -18.47 -4.12 -0.45
CA SER A 47 -18.88 -3.22 0.64
C SER A 47 -19.67 -2.04 0.12
N PHE A 48 -19.37 -1.53 -1.06
CA PHE A 48 -20.15 -0.44 -1.68
C PHE A 48 -21.54 -0.89 -2.11
N ARG A 49 -21.70 -2.13 -2.58
CA ARG A 49 -23.01 -2.65 -3.02
C ARG A 49 -24.06 -2.60 -1.91
N TRP A 50 -23.83 -3.27 -0.78
CA TRP A 50 -24.81 -3.29 0.30
C TRP A 50 -25.05 -1.88 0.89
N PHE A 51 -24.02 -1.04 0.93
CA PHE A 51 -24.13 0.34 1.40
C PHE A 51 -25.00 1.19 0.47
N ALA A 52 -24.83 1.06 -0.85
CA ALA A 52 -25.62 1.77 -1.86
C ALA A 52 -27.08 1.30 -1.87
N ASP A 53 -27.30 0.00 -1.64
CA ASP A 53 -28.64 -0.60 -1.59
C ASP A 53 -29.38 -0.27 -0.27
N GLY A 54 -28.74 0.42 0.68
CA GLY A 54 -29.32 0.72 2.00
C GLY A 54 -29.62 -0.54 2.83
N ALA A 55 -29.04 -1.68 2.44
CA ALA A 55 -29.27 -2.96 3.10
C ALA A 55 -28.49 -3.08 4.40
N GLU A 56 -29.04 -3.82 5.36
CA GLU A 56 -28.31 -4.15 6.58
C GLU A 56 -27.15 -5.11 6.26
N PRO A 57 -25.90 -4.78 6.65
CA PRO A 57 -24.76 -5.63 6.37
C PRO A 57 -24.79 -6.90 7.22
N THR A 58 -24.52 -8.02 6.59
CA THR A 58 -24.28 -9.27 7.33
C THR A 58 -23.00 -9.17 8.18
N PRO A 59 -22.86 -9.97 9.26
CA PRO A 59 -21.63 -10.00 10.08
C PRO A 59 -20.38 -10.33 9.28
N ALA A 60 -20.51 -11.08 8.18
CA ALA A 60 -19.41 -11.38 7.27
C ALA A 60 -18.98 -10.14 6.47
N GLN A 61 -19.94 -9.36 5.97
CA GLN A 61 -19.69 -8.12 5.23
C GLN A 61 -19.08 -7.05 6.13
N GLN A 62 -19.52 -6.93 7.38
CA GLN A 62 -18.92 -6.02 8.37
C GLN A 62 -17.43 -6.36 8.61
N ARG A 63 -17.13 -7.64 8.86
CA ARG A 63 -15.74 -8.10 9.03
C ARG A 63 -14.89 -7.89 7.79
N ALA A 64 -15.47 -8.09 6.59
CA ALA A 64 -14.79 -7.85 5.34
C ALA A 64 -14.46 -6.37 5.18
N ALA A 65 -15.41 -5.47 5.43
CA ALA A 65 -15.22 -4.02 5.35
C ALA A 65 -14.10 -3.51 6.28
N MET A 66 -14.06 -4.01 7.53
CA MET A 66 -13.00 -3.65 8.48
C MET A 66 -11.60 -4.09 8.04
N ARG A 67 -11.49 -5.12 7.21
CA ARG A 67 -10.21 -5.66 6.73
C ARG A 67 -9.74 -5.09 5.39
N ILE A 68 -10.55 -4.27 4.71
CA ILE A 68 -10.22 -3.75 3.37
C ILE A 68 -8.89 -2.96 3.41
N ALA A 69 -8.77 -2.01 4.34
CA ALA A 69 -7.57 -1.19 4.45
C ALA A 69 -6.31 -2.05 4.70
N ALA A 70 -6.38 -3.01 5.61
CA ALA A 70 -5.27 -3.91 5.90
C ALA A 70 -4.90 -4.79 4.68
N ARG A 71 -5.89 -5.36 3.98
CA ARG A 71 -5.66 -6.15 2.77
C ARG A 71 -4.98 -5.31 1.67
N GLN A 72 -5.45 -4.09 1.46
CA GLN A 72 -4.87 -3.18 0.48
C GLN A 72 -3.42 -2.84 0.82
N THR A 73 -3.13 -2.60 2.10
CA THR A 73 -1.77 -2.35 2.58
C THR A 73 -0.84 -3.55 2.32
N VAL A 74 -1.31 -4.77 2.57
CA VAL A 74 -0.52 -6.00 2.30
C VAL A 74 -0.22 -6.14 0.82
N VAL A 75 -1.21 -5.92 -0.07
CA VAL A 75 -1.01 -5.97 -1.52
C VAL A 75 0.03 -4.93 -1.95
N GLN A 76 -0.13 -3.70 -1.50
CA GLN A 76 0.77 -2.59 -1.83
C GLN A 76 2.19 -2.88 -1.37
N PHE A 77 2.35 -3.33 -0.13
CA PHE A 77 3.65 -3.66 0.43
C PHE A 77 4.30 -4.84 -0.32
N GLY A 78 3.51 -5.85 -0.69
CA GLY A 78 3.98 -6.98 -1.50
C GLY A 78 4.54 -6.57 -2.85
N ILE A 79 3.87 -5.65 -3.56
CA ILE A 79 4.34 -5.11 -4.85
C ILE A 79 5.68 -4.39 -4.67
N TRP A 80 5.80 -3.54 -3.65
CA TRP A 80 7.04 -2.81 -3.38
C TRP A 80 8.18 -3.72 -2.92
N ALA A 81 7.90 -4.71 -2.09
CA ALA A 81 8.90 -5.70 -1.65
C ALA A 81 9.43 -6.52 -2.82
N LEU A 82 8.53 -7.02 -3.70
CA LEU A 82 8.91 -7.78 -4.88
C LEU A 82 9.71 -6.92 -5.87
N GLY A 83 9.22 -5.73 -6.19
CA GLY A 83 9.93 -4.80 -7.08
C GLY A 83 11.27 -4.36 -6.51
N GLY A 84 11.34 -4.15 -5.20
CA GLY A 84 12.59 -3.86 -4.48
C GLY A 84 13.59 -5.00 -4.58
N ALA A 85 13.16 -6.23 -4.36
CA ALA A 85 14.01 -7.41 -4.50
C ALA A 85 14.58 -7.54 -5.91
N VAL A 86 13.75 -7.33 -6.94
CA VAL A 86 14.21 -7.34 -8.35
C VAL A 86 15.27 -6.26 -8.59
N LEU A 87 15.01 -5.03 -8.13
CA LEU A 87 15.96 -3.91 -8.31
C LEU A 87 17.29 -4.13 -7.56
N VAL A 88 17.23 -4.69 -6.37
CA VAL A 88 18.45 -5.08 -5.62
C VAL A 88 19.24 -6.14 -6.39
N LEU A 89 18.59 -7.19 -6.88
CA LEU A 89 19.22 -8.26 -7.63
C LEU A 89 19.87 -7.76 -8.93
N VAL A 90 19.19 -6.91 -9.68
CA VAL A 90 19.70 -6.32 -10.93
C VAL A 90 20.93 -5.44 -10.66
N ASN A 91 20.98 -4.74 -9.55
CA ASN A 91 22.07 -3.84 -9.20
C ASN A 91 23.14 -4.49 -8.30
N PHE A 92 22.98 -5.74 -7.88
CA PHE A 92 23.91 -6.42 -6.99
C PHE A 92 25.32 -6.51 -7.57
N ARG A 93 25.43 -6.67 -8.89
CA ARG A 93 26.72 -6.70 -9.62
C ARG A 93 27.43 -5.33 -9.67
N ALA A 94 26.71 -4.24 -9.44
CA ALA A 94 27.29 -2.89 -9.40
C ALA A 94 27.97 -2.59 -8.05
N GLY A 95 27.71 -3.42 -7.03
CA GLY A 95 28.30 -3.33 -5.69
C GLY A 95 27.25 -3.47 -4.59
N GLY A 96 27.61 -4.15 -3.52
CA GLY A 96 26.73 -4.41 -2.39
C GLY A 96 26.23 -3.12 -1.73
N ALA A 97 27.07 -2.07 -1.63
CA ALA A 97 26.67 -0.78 -1.08
C ALA A 97 25.55 -0.11 -1.91
N VAL A 98 25.67 -0.14 -3.24
CA VAL A 98 24.65 0.41 -4.16
C VAL A 98 23.34 -0.37 -4.02
N ALA A 99 23.40 -1.70 -3.98
CA ALA A 99 22.23 -2.55 -3.78
C ALA A 99 21.52 -2.25 -2.45
N CYS A 100 22.28 -2.05 -1.36
CA CYS A 100 21.72 -1.68 -0.06
C CYS A 100 21.02 -0.31 -0.09
N VAL A 101 21.62 0.70 -0.73
CA VAL A 101 21.01 2.03 -0.86
C VAL A 101 19.70 1.95 -1.64
N ILE A 102 19.69 1.23 -2.78
CA ILE A 102 18.48 1.02 -3.59
C ILE A 102 17.41 0.29 -2.76
N GLY A 103 17.75 -0.81 -2.09
CA GLY A 103 16.84 -1.58 -1.27
C GLY A 103 16.21 -0.74 -0.16
N THR A 104 17.03 0.03 0.55
CA THR A 104 16.57 0.93 1.62
C THR A 104 15.64 2.01 1.08
N ALA A 105 15.99 2.67 -0.02
CA ALA A 105 15.14 3.70 -0.64
C ALA A 105 13.77 3.15 -1.06
N ILE A 106 13.74 1.94 -1.63
CA ILE A 106 12.51 1.29 -2.05
C ILE A 106 11.65 0.88 -0.85
N LEU A 107 12.25 0.36 0.22
CA LEU A 107 11.53 0.03 1.44
C LEU A 107 10.86 1.26 2.06
N PHE A 108 11.58 2.38 2.17
CA PHE A 108 11.00 3.63 2.67
C PHE A 108 9.92 4.20 1.74
N GLY A 109 10.15 4.22 0.42
CA GLY A 109 9.17 4.64 -0.56
C GLY A 109 7.91 3.77 -0.54
N GLY A 110 8.09 2.45 -0.43
CA GLY A 110 7.01 1.48 -0.30
C GLY A 110 6.21 1.67 0.99
N ALA A 111 6.89 1.85 2.13
CA ALA A 111 6.25 2.09 3.41
C ALA A 111 5.44 3.41 3.40
N ALA A 112 6.01 4.49 2.86
CA ALA A 112 5.32 5.77 2.72
C ALA A 112 4.07 5.66 1.84
N THR A 113 4.19 5.01 0.67
CA THR A 113 3.08 4.79 -0.27
C THR A 113 1.99 3.91 0.34
N ALA A 114 2.36 2.82 1.03
CA ALA A 114 1.42 1.93 1.70
C ALA A 114 0.68 2.63 2.85
N SER A 115 1.39 3.45 3.65
CA SER A 115 0.80 4.24 4.74
C SER A 115 -0.19 5.27 4.21
N MET A 116 0.16 5.97 3.13
CA MET A 116 -0.74 6.93 2.50
C MET A 116 -1.98 6.26 1.92
N GLY A 117 -1.81 5.13 1.23
CA GLY A 117 -2.90 4.31 0.72
C GLY A 117 -3.83 3.81 1.82
N TYR A 118 -3.28 3.39 2.97
CA TYR A 118 -4.04 3.00 4.15
C TYR A 118 -4.91 4.14 4.68
N LEU A 119 -4.33 5.33 4.86
CA LEU A 119 -5.04 6.51 5.37
C LEU A 119 -6.16 6.96 4.43
N ILE A 120 -5.90 6.98 3.12
CA ILE A 120 -6.90 7.33 2.10
C ILE A 120 -8.04 6.30 2.13
N THR A 121 -7.72 5.01 2.15
CA THR A 121 -8.70 3.93 2.21
C THR A 121 -9.56 4.02 3.47
N GLN A 122 -8.96 4.27 4.63
CA GLN A 122 -9.70 4.47 5.88
C GLN A 122 -10.62 5.69 5.81
N ARG A 123 -10.17 6.78 5.21
CA ARG A 123 -10.99 7.99 5.07
C ARG A 123 -12.21 7.74 4.19
N ILE A 124 -12.05 7.02 3.08
CA ILE A 124 -13.13 6.66 2.16
C ILE A 124 -14.12 5.69 2.82
N LEU A 125 -13.62 4.75 3.62
CA LEU A 125 -14.45 3.73 4.28
C LEU A 125 -15.18 4.24 5.54
N ARG A 126 -14.83 5.40 6.08
CA ARG A 126 -15.45 5.95 7.30
C ARG A 126 -16.99 5.92 7.28
N PRO A 127 -17.70 6.39 6.24
CA PRO A 127 -19.16 6.36 6.23
C PRO A 127 -19.71 4.93 6.24
N ILE A 128 -19.08 4.01 5.53
CA ILE A 128 -19.46 2.59 5.48
C ILE A 128 -19.27 1.92 6.85
N LEU A 129 -18.16 2.17 7.51
CA LEU A 129 -17.87 1.64 8.85
C LEU A 129 -18.82 2.22 9.89
N ALA A 130 -19.13 3.52 9.81
CA ALA A 130 -20.09 4.15 10.71
C ALA A 130 -21.51 3.58 10.55
N ALA A 131 -21.94 3.31 9.31
CA ALA A 131 -23.21 2.66 9.04
C ALA A 131 -23.24 1.23 9.61
N SER A 132 -22.18 0.45 9.41
CA SER A 132 -22.10 -0.93 9.91
C SER A 132 -22.13 -1.03 11.44
N MET A 133 -21.57 -0.03 12.15
CA MET A 133 -21.60 0.00 13.62
C MET A 133 -22.96 0.42 14.19
N LYS A 134 -23.70 1.29 13.50
CA LYS A 134 -25.07 1.67 13.94
C LYS A 134 -26.03 0.50 13.92
N THR A 135 -25.90 -0.38 12.95
CA THR A 135 -26.72 -1.57 12.82
C THR A 135 -26.35 -2.65 13.85
N ALA A 136 -25.10 -2.67 14.33
CA ALA A 136 -24.64 -3.61 15.35
C ALA A 136 -25.04 -3.22 16.78
N ALA A 137 -25.53 -1.99 17.02
CA ALA A 137 -26.03 -1.60 18.34
C ALA A 137 -27.35 -2.34 18.61
N PRO A 138 -27.47 -3.10 19.70
CA PRO A 138 -28.69 -3.83 20.03
C PRO A 138 -29.84 -2.83 20.17
N SER A 139 -30.89 -3.01 19.38
CA SER A 139 -32.17 -2.24 19.45
C SER A 139 -32.96 -2.50 20.73
N GLY A 140 -32.29 -2.92 21.80
CA GLY A 140 -32.87 -3.35 23.06
C GLY A 140 -33.04 -2.28 24.16
N ALA A 141 -32.64 -1.03 23.91
CA ALA A 141 -32.66 -0.02 25.01
C ALA A 141 -33.89 0.88 25.05
N SER A 142 -34.91 0.67 24.23
CA SER A 142 -36.12 1.54 24.23
C SER A 142 -37.46 0.83 24.45
N ARG A 143 -37.45 -0.35 25.08
CA ARG A 143 -38.70 -0.98 25.55
C ARG A 143 -38.66 -1.13 27.05
N GLY A 144 -39.21 -0.13 27.75
CA GLY A 144 -39.51 -0.30 29.15
C GLY A 144 -39.36 0.93 30.02
N VAL A 145 -40.11 1.98 29.77
CA VAL A 145 -40.63 2.85 30.83
C VAL A 145 -42.05 3.20 30.45
N VAL A 146 -42.98 2.45 30.97
CA VAL A 146 -44.38 2.88 31.19
C VAL A 146 -44.62 2.73 32.63
#